data_e33e8278a13d143c0f22ec9cec6f735e
#
_entry.id   e33e8278a13d143c0f22ec9cec6f735e
#
_cell.length_a   1.000
_cell.length_b   1.000
_cell.length_c   1.000
_cell.angle_alpha   90.00
_cell.angle_beta   90.00
_cell.angle_gamma   90.00
#
_symmetry.space_group_name_H-M   'P 1'
#
loop_
_entity.id
_entity.type
_entity.pdbx_description
1 polymer ?
#
loop_
_entity_poly.entity_id
_entity_poly.type
_entity_poly.pdbx_seq_one_letter_code
_entity_poly.pdbx_strand_id
1 'polypeptide(L)'
;MSCLLARSIAMALRRGIAMPHAWPMRVMHLGHLRPLTLAAALASLTACASNADVTALRRNEIQLQQARAQASVTCASEAQCIAAWRLTQDYIASHSVTDMTRADANVIETAQPHGFGKVWLAASKAPADGGGSLIRLKAMCDGMYRSDGTPGWFYQTCSDAIRRIDEGFRSFVEAGLKQK
;
A
#
# COMPACT_ATOMS: atom_id res chain seq x y z
N MET A 1 12.42 -5.68 19.98
CA MET A 1 13.73 -6.07 20.52
C MET A 1 14.01 -7.58 20.40
N SER A 2 13.01 -8.46 20.50
CA SER A 2 13.20 -9.93 20.47
C SER A 2 13.66 -10.52 19.11
N CYS A 3 13.28 -9.92 17.97
CA CYS A 3 13.67 -10.43 16.65
C CYS A 3 15.14 -10.16 16.27
N LEU A 4 15.76 -9.13 16.81
CA LEU A 4 17.18 -8.81 16.55
C LEU A 4 18.12 -9.80 17.27
N LEU A 5 17.74 -10.29 18.43
CA LEU A 5 18.51 -11.28 19.19
C LEU A 5 18.52 -12.66 18.52
N ALA A 6 17.39 -13.08 17.91
CA ALA A 6 17.30 -14.34 17.17
C ALA A 6 18.20 -14.37 15.91
N ARG A 7 18.38 -13.23 15.22
CA ARG A 7 19.31 -13.12 14.08
C ARG A 7 20.78 -13.21 14.48
N SER A 8 21.13 -12.67 15.63
CA SER A 8 22.52 -12.73 16.14
C SER A 8 22.95 -14.14 16.56
N ILE A 9 22.04 -14.93 17.11
CA ILE A 9 22.30 -16.33 17.49
C ILE A 9 22.48 -17.21 16.25
N ALA A 10 21.71 -16.99 15.18
CA ALA A 10 21.84 -17.74 13.94
C ALA A 10 23.16 -17.45 13.18
N MET A 11 23.72 -16.25 13.31
CA MET A 11 25.04 -15.91 12.74
C MET A 11 26.22 -16.45 13.55
N ALA A 12 26.09 -16.59 14.86
CA ALA A 12 27.13 -17.13 15.72
C ALA A 12 27.37 -18.62 15.50
N LEU A 13 26.33 -19.38 15.17
CA LEU A 13 26.41 -20.81 14.85
C LEU A 13 27.10 -21.13 13.50
N ARG A 14 27.24 -20.16 12.60
CA ARG A 14 27.93 -20.33 11.30
C ARG A 14 29.44 -20.11 11.33
N ARG A 15 29.97 -19.50 12.39
CA ARG A 15 31.42 -19.36 12.56
C ARG A 15 31.90 -20.50 13.44
N GLY A 16 32.39 -21.55 12.80
CA GLY A 16 33.05 -22.68 13.45
C GLY A 16 34.25 -22.18 14.25
N ILE A 17 34.06 -21.94 15.54
CA ILE A 17 35.15 -21.71 16.50
C ILE A 17 35.68 -23.08 16.89
N ALA A 18 36.87 -23.40 16.38
CA ALA A 18 37.65 -24.57 16.81
C ALA A 18 37.95 -24.40 18.31
N MET A 19 37.44 -25.30 19.13
CA MET A 19 37.82 -25.43 20.55
C MET A 19 38.98 -26.38 20.72
N PRO A 20 40.04 -26.00 21.42
CA PRO A 20 41.10 -26.93 21.81
C PRO A 20 40.75 -27.59 23.17
N HIS A 21 41.10 -28.88 23.24
CA HIS A 21 41.38 -29.71 24.41
C HIS A 21 40.27 -30.30 25.27
N ALA A 22 40.35 -31.59 25.27
CA ALA A 22 39.63 -32.65 25.93
C ALA A 22 39.47 -32.50 27.47
N TRP A 23 38.21 -32.61 27.91
CA TRP A 23 37.87 -33.02 29.26
C TRP A 23 36.96 -34.25 29.20
N PRO A 24 37.10 -35.27 30.08
CA PRO A 24 36.31 -36.48 30.01
C PRO A 24 34.87 -36.18 30.46
N MET A 25 33.95 -36.16 29.55
CA MET A 25 32.53 -36.03 29.87
C MET A 25 31.93 -37.34 30.30
N ARG A 26 31.43 -37.34 31.55
CA ARG A 26 30.40 -38.28 32.00
C ARG A 26 29.21 -38.18 31.06
N VAL A 27 28.88 -39.25 30.37
CA VAL A 27 27.69 -39.36 29.54
C VAL A 27 26.46 -39.38 30.46
N MET A 28 25.91 -38.22 30.75
CA MET A 28 24.56 -38.11 31.27
C MET A 28 23.60 -38.22 30.10
N HIS A 29 22.57 -39.07 30.20
CA HIS A 29 21.51 -39.30 29.26
C HIS A 29 20.74 -38.01 28.90
N LEU A 30 21.19 -37.28 27.92
CA LEU A 30 20.50 -36.09 27.34
C LEU A 30 19.61 -36.47 26.15
N GLY A 31 18.97 -37.66 26.19
CA GLY A 31 18.19 -38.17 25.04
C GLY A 31 16.86 -37.48 24.78
N HIS A 32 16.28 -36.75 25.77
CA HIS A 32 14.91 -36.21 25.65
C HIS A 32 14.78 -34.70 25.51
N LEU A 33 15.86 -33.93 25.66
CA LEU A 33 15.81 -32.46 25.57
C LEU A 33 16.00 -31.90 24.14
N ARG A 34 16.54 -32.71 23.23
CA ARG A 34 16.81 -32.28 21.82
C ARG A 34 15.58 -31.92 20.99
N PRO A 35 14.45 -32.70 21.05
CA PRO A 35 13.29 -32.35 20.23
C PRO A 35 12.55 -31.09 20.73
N LEU A 36 12.54 -30.84 22.05
CA LEU A 36 11.87 -29.68 22.65
C LEU A 36 12.56 -28.35 22.30
N THR A 37 13.89 -28.33 22.24
CA THR A 37 14.65 -27.11 21.87
C THR A 37 14.53 -26.80 20.37
N LEU A 38 14.45 -27.82 19.52
CA LEU A 38 14.24 -27.63 18.08
C LEU A 38 12.82 -27.10 17.79
N ALA A 39 11.81 -27.63 18.47
CA ALA A 39 10.42 -27.19 18.34
C ALA A 39 10.23 -25.73 18.81
N ALA A 40 10.87 -25.33 19.90
CA ALA A 40 10.83 -23.97 20.40
C ALA A 40 11.52 -22.96 19.45
N ALA A 41 12.61 -23.36 18.80
CA ALA A 41 13.31 -22.54 17.81
C ALA A 41 12.50 -22.34 16.52
N LEU A 42 11.79 -23.39 16.05
CA LEU A 42 10.89 -23.30 14.90
C LEU A 42 9.67 -22.43 15.16
N ALA A 43 9.07 -22.52 16.34
CA ALA A 43 7.92 -21.70 16.73
C ALA A 43 8.27 -20.19 16.82
N SER A 44 9.48 -19.84 17.22
CA SER A 44 9.92 -18.43 17.27
C SER A 44 10.17 -17.84 15.88
N LEU A 45 10.51 -18.63 14.86
CA LEU A 45 10.69 -18.17 13.49
C LEU A 45 9.36 -17.86 12.81
N THR A 46 8.33 -18.65 13.04
CA THR A 46 6.99 -18.40 12.47
C THR A 46 6.31 -17.16 13.06
N ALA A 47 6.49 -16.91 14.36
CA ALA A 47 5.95 -15.70 15.00
C ALA A 47 6.59 -14.40 14.47
N CYS A 48 7.86 -14.42 14.08
CA CYS A 48 8.53 -13.25 13.49
C CYS A 48 8.04 -12.97 12.05
N ALA A 49 7.74 -14.00 11.26
CA ALA A 49 7.23 -13.85 9.90
C ALA A 49 5.83 -13.19 9.90
N SER A 50 4.90 -13.69 10.72
CA SER A 50 3.54 -13.13 10.82
C SER A 50 3.52 -11.66 11.28
N ASN A 51 4.39 -11.27 12.19
CA ASN A 51 4.51 -9.86 12.61
C ASN A 51 5.08 -8.95 11.51
N ALA A 52 5.97 -9.46 10.66
CA ALA A 52 6.51 -8.71 9.53
C ALA A 52 5.43 -8.44 8.48
N ASP A 53 4.57 -9.42 8.18
CA ASP A 53 3.48 -9.29 7.22
C ASP A 53 2.42 -8.28 7.69
N VAL A 54 2.02 -8.34 8.98
CA VAL A 54 1.08 -7.37 9.57
C VAL A 54 1.67 -5.95 9.55
N THR A 55 2.96 -5.82 9.82
CA THR A 55 3.64 -4.50 9.79
C THR A 55 3.73 -3.95 8.36
N ALA A 56 4.01 -4.79 7.37
CA ALA A 56 4.04 -4.41 5.96
C ALA A 56 2.66 -3.97 5.47
N LEU A 57 1.61 -4.71 5.81
CA LEU A 57 0.23 -4.36 5.49
C LEU A 57 -0.15 -2.99 6.08
N ARG A 58 0.10 -2.79 7.38
CA ARG A 58 -0.19 -1.51 8.05
C ARG A 58 0.54 -0.33 7.39
N ARG A 59 1.78 -0.52 6.97
CA ARG A 59 2.55 0.49 6.26
C ARG A 59 1.92 0.83 4.91
N ASN A 60 1.51 -0.17 4.14
CA ASN A 60 0.81 0.02 2.87
C ASN A 60 -0.50 0.80 3.05
N GLU A 61 -1.30 0.48 4.06
CA GLU A 61 -2.55 1.19 4.34
C GLU A 61 -2.30 2.67 4.68
N ILE A 62 -1.27 2.96 5.47
CA ILE A 62 -0.88 4.35 5.77
C ILE A 62 -0.48 5.10 4.49
N GLN A 63 0.32 4.48 3.62
CA GLN A 63 0.73 5.08 2.35
C GLN A 63 -0.45 5.32 1.41
N LEU A 64 -1.38 4.37 1.31
CA LEU A 64 -2.62 4.54 0.55
C LEU A 64 -3.47 5.70 1.08
N GLN A 65 -3.62 5.78 2.39
CA GLN A 65 -4.38 6.88 3.01
C GLN A 65 -3.72 8.24 2.73
N GLN A 66 -2.38 8.32 2.78
CA GLN A 66 -1.63 9.53 2.46
C GLN A 66 -1.79 9.91 0.98
N ALA A 67 -1.67 8.97 0.05
CA ALA A 67 -1.86 9.18 -1.38
C ALA A 67 -3.28 9.72 -1.67
N ARG A 68 -4.30 9.08 -1.13
CA ARG A 68 -5.71 9.52 -1.24
C ARG A 68 -5.95 10.93 -0.69
N ALA A 69 -5.33 11.28 0.43
CA ALA A 69 -5.43 12.62 1.01
C ALA A 69 -4.78 13.67 0.11
N GLN A 70 -3.74 13.31 -0.64
CA GLN A 70 -3.04 14.19 -1.57
C GLN A 70 -3.68 14.26 -2.97
N ALA A 71 -4.58 13.33 -3.31
CA ALA A 71 -5.26 13.26 -4.60
C ALA A 71 -6.35 14.32 -4.74
N SER A 72 -5.99 15.59 -4.50
CA SER A 72 -6.91 16.73 -4.56
C SER A 72 -6.20 18.00 -5.02
N VAL A 73 -6.97 18.88 -5.68
CA VAL A 73 -6.53 20.19 -6.16
C VAL A 73 -7.55 21.25 -5.80
N THR A 74 -7.09 22.40 -5.30
CA THR A 74 -7.94 23.56 -5.05
C THR A 74 -7.74 24.57 -6.18
N CYS A 75 -8.83 25.13 -6.71
CA CYS A 75 -8.84 26.21 -7.68
C CYS A 75 -9.55 27.43 -7.09
N ALA A 76 -9.00 28.63 -7.30
CA ALA A 76 -9.45 29.86 -6.64
C ALA A 76 -10.44 30.69 -7.47
N SER A 77 -10.39 30.60 -8.81
CA SER A 77 -11.27 31.33 -9.73
C SER A 77 -12.06 30.39 -10.60
N GLU A 78 -13.19 30.85 -11.13
CA GLU A 78 -14.03 30.08 -12.04
C GLU A 78 -13.24 29.60 -13.26
N ALA A 79 -12.47 30.48 -13.91
CA ALA A 79 -11.64 30.12 -15.07
C ALA A 79 -10.61 29.03 -14.73
N GLN A 80 -9.95 29.16 -13.58
CA GLN A 80 -9.01 28.14 -13.09
C GLN A 80 -9.71 26.83 -12.79
N CYS A 81 -10.92 26.88 -12.19
CA CYS A 81 -11.69 25.67 -11.88
C CYS A 81 -12.19 24.95 -13.14
N ILE A 82 -12.59 25.67 -14.17
CA ILE A 82 -12.94 25.09 -15.47
C ILE A 82 -11.71 24.39 -16.09
N ALA A 83 -10.56 25.05 -16.06
CA ALA A 83 -9.32 24.46 -16.61
C ALA A 83 -8.86 23.22 -15.81
N ALA A 84 -8.88 23.30 -14.46
CA ALA A 84 -8.53 22.17 -13.58
C ALA A 84 -9.49 20.98 -13.78
N TRP A 85 -10.78 21.25 -13.94
CA TRP A 85 -11.78 20.20 -14.19
C TRP A 85 -11.56 19.47 -15.51
N ARG A 86 -11.21 20.20 -16.57
CA ARG A 86 -10.84 19.60 -17.87
C ARG A 86 -9.59 18.73 -17.74
N LEU A 87 -8.53 19.23 -17.09
CA LEU A 87 -7.33 18.45 -16.83
C LEU A 87 -7.63 17.20 -15.98
N THR A 88 -8.59 17.27 -15.06
CA THR A 88 -9.07 16.11 -14.31
C THR A 88 -9.73 15.06 -15.22
N GLN A 89 -10.54 15.50 -16.20
CA GLN A 89 -11.12 14.59 -17.22
C GLN A 89 -10.03 13.90 -18.04
N ASP A 90 -9.04 14.68 -18.50
CA ASP A 90 -7.92 14.16 -19.29
C ASP A 90 -7.09 13.14 -18.46
N TYR A 91 -6.86 13.44 -17.19
CA TYR A 91 -6.17 12.52 -16.28
C TYR A 91 -6.92 11.21 -16.10
N ILE A 92 -8.22 11.28 -15.83
CA ILE A 92 -9.08 10.10 -15.65
C ILE A 92 -9.12 9.27 -16.94
N ALA A 93 -9.30 9.90 -18.09
CA ALA A 93 -9.32 9.21 -19.39
C ALA A 93 -8.01 8.47 -19.69
N SER A 94 -6.86 9.00 -19.24
CA SER A 94 -5.55 8.40 -19.47
C SER A 94 -5.16 7.32 -18.46
N HIS A 95 -5.82 7.25 -17.30
CA HIS A 95 -5.46 6.33 -16.19
C HIS A 95 -6.53 5.30 -15.86
N SER A 96 -7.75 5.44 -16.37
CA SER A 96 -8.80 4.42 -16.24
C SER A 96 -8.68 3.36 -17.33
N VAL A 97 -8.98 2.11 -17.00
CA VAL A 97 -9.06 1.02 -17.97
C VAL A 97 -10.45 0.89 -18.61
N THR A 98 -11.39 1.72 -18.18
CA THR A 98 -12.78 1.72 -18.64
C THR A 98 -13.20 3.11 -19.07
N ASP A 99 -14.20 3.16 -19.94
CA ASP A 99 -14.74 4.40 -20.48
C ASP A 99 -15.43 5.25 -19.40
N MET A 100 -15.46 6.54 -19.65
CA MET A 100 -16.16 7.52 -18.83
C MET A 100 -17.68 7.36 -19.05
N THR A 101 -18.40 7.08 -17.98
CA THR A 101 -19.87 6.89 -18.00
C THR A 101 -20.61 8.14 -17.57
N ARG A 102 -19.93 9.03 -16.85
CA ARG A 102 -20.48 10.31 -16.41
C ARG A 102 -19.39 11.37 -16.42
N ALA A 103 -19.72 12.56 -16.96
CA ALA A 103 -18.85 13.72 -16.94
C ALA A 103 -19.71 14.97 -16.94
N ASP A 104 -20.14 15.41 -15.76
CA ASP A 104 -20.91 16.63 -15.57
C ASP A 104 -20.09 17.74 -14.88
N ALA A 105 -20.75 18.81 -14.45
CA ALA A 105 -20.10 19.96 -13.85
C ALA A 105 -19.39 19.63 -12.53
N ASN A 106 -19.81 18.60 -11.81
CA ASN A 106 -19.36 18.31 -10.45
C ASN A 106 -18.88 16.87 -10.23
N VAL A 107 -19.18 15.96 -11.16
CA VAL A 107 -18.85 14.53 -11.02
C VAL A 107 -18.35 13.97 -12.35
N ILE A 108 -17.26 13.21 -12.26
CA ILE A 108 -16.75 12.37 -13.33
C ILE A 108 -16.72 10.94 -12.76
N GLU A 109 -17.18 9.98 -13.56
CA GLU A 109 -17.15 8.56 -13.19
C GLU A 109 -16.83 7.72 -14.43
N THR A 110 -16.00 6.71 -14.26
CA THR A 110 -15.76 5.67 -15.24
C THR A 110 -16.50 4.39 -14.87
N ALA A 111 -16.77 3.53 -15.84
CA ALA A 111 -17.42 2.24 -15.59
C ALA A 111 -16.55 1.37 -14.68
N GLN A 112 -17.21 0.59 -13.79
CA GLN A 112 -16.51 -0.45 -13.05
C GLN A 112 -16.07 -1.55 -14.02
N PRO A 113 -14.79 -1.97 -13.99
CA PRO A 113 -14.32 -3.06 -14.86
C PRO A 113 -14.91 -4.40 -14.44
N HIS A 114 -15.15 -5.29 -15.41
CA HIS A 114 -15.67 -6.63 -15.17
C HIS A 114 -14.65 -7.62 -14.60
N GLY A 115 -13.45 -7.18 -14.23
CA GLY A 115 -12.37 -8.05 -13.73
C GLY A 115 -11.67 -7.47 -12.53
N PHE A 116 -11.24 -8.37 -11.63
CA PHE A 116 -10.48 -8.01 -10.44
C PHE A 116 -9.09 -7.44 -10.77
N GLY A 117 -8.54 -6.66 -9.83
CA GLY A 117 -7.21 -6.08 -9.95
C GLY A 117 -7.09 -4.91 -10.94
N LYS A 118 -8.21 -4.44 -11.47
CA LYS A 118 -8.28 -3.29 -12.39
C LYS A 118 -8.84 -2.07 -11.68
N VAL A 119 -8.24 -0.90 -11.98
CA VAL A 119 -8.64 0.37 -11.36
C VAL A 119 -9.64 1.08 -12.25
N TRP A 120 -10.68 1.67 -11.63
CA TRP A 120 -11.56 2.67 -12.21
C TRP A 120 -11.57 3.92 -11.36
N LEU A 121 -11.96 5.03 -11.96
CA LEU A 121 -11.75 6.34 -11.38
C LEU A 121 -13.05 7.14 -11.29
N ALA A 122 -13.12 7.97 -10.28
CA ALA A 122 -14.12 9.01 -10.15
C ALA A 122 -13.47 10.30 -9.66
N ALA A 123 -14.08 11.43 -9.96
CA ALA A 123 -13.73 12.70 -9.35
C ALA A 123 -14.96 13.47 -8.94
N SER A 124 -14.82 14.30 -7.92
CA SER A 124 -15.84 15.23 -7.45
C SER A 124 -15.28 16.63 -7.35
N LYS A 125 -16.11 17.64 -7.66
CA LYS A 125 -15.82 19.04 -7.46
C LYS A 125 -16.88 19.63 -6.52
N ALA A 126 -16.43 20.24 -5.43
CA ALA A 126 -17.27 20.85 -4.43
C ALA A 126 -16.74 22.26 -4.07
N PRO A 127 -17.58 23.17 -3.56
CA PRO A 127 -17.11 24.44 -3.02
C PRO A 127 -16.03 24.22 -1.95
N ALA A 128 -15.00 25.06 -1.98
CA ALA A 128 -13.94 25.07 -0.97
C ALA A 128 -14.17 26.13 0.09
N ASP A 129 -13.72 25.84 1.33
CA ASP A 129 -13.69 26.82 2.39
C ASP A 129 -12.78 28.00 1.98
N GLY A 130 -13.32 29.24 1.99
CA GLY A 130 -12.57 30.41 1.54
C GLY A 130 -12.75 30.79 0.08
N GLY A 131 -13.62 30.12 -0.66
CA GLY A 131 -13.96 30.39 -2.06
C GLY A 131 -13.25 29.46 -3.06
N GLY A 132 -13.77 29.46 -4.30
CA GLY A 132 -13.33 28.54 -5.34
C GLY A 132 -13.88 27.13 -5.15
N SER A 133 -13.16 26.11 -5.62
CA SER A 133 -13.58 24.72 -5.53
C SER A 133 -12.43 23.78 -5.18
N LEU A 134 -12.79 22.69 -4.52
CA LEU A 134 -11.91 21.54 -4.25
C LEU A 134 -12.30 20.40 -5.17
N ILE A 135 -11.35 19.93 -5.97
CA ILE A 135 -11.47 18.76 -6.83
C ILE A 135 -10.75 17.59 -6.13
N ARG A 136 -11.43 16.46 -5.99
CA ARG A 136 -10.88 15.26 -5.41
C ARG A 136 -10.98 14.09 -6.38
N LEU A 137 -9.87 13.42 -6.59
CA LEU A 137 -9.83 12.14 -7.30
C LEU A 137 -10.11 11.00 -6.32
N LYS A 138 -10.75 9.95 -6.81
CA LYS A 138 -10.96 8.69 -6.10
C LYS A 138 -10.63 7.53 -7.04
N ALA A 139 -9.57 6.80 -6.73
CA ALA A 139 -9.25 5.56 -7.39
C ALA A 139 -9.83 4.38 -6.61
N MET A 140 -10.45 3.43 -7.31
CA MET A 140 -11.09 2.25 -6.77
C MET A 140 -10.58 1.02 -7.53
N CYS A 141 -10.50 -0.14 -6.85
CA CYS A 141 -10.01 -1.37 -7.45
C CYS A 141 -10.75 -2.57 -6.87
N ASP A 142 -11.31 -3.40 -7.74
CA ASP A 142 -12.07 -4.56 -7.33
C ASP A 142 -11.16 -5.72 -6.90
N GLY A 143 -11.57 -6.48 -5.88
CA GLY A 143 -10.77 -7.57 -5.32
C GLY A 143 -9.61 -7.15 -4.42
N MET A 144 -9.50 -5.84 -4.09
CA MET A 144 -8.49 -5.35 -3.15
C MET A 144 -8.74 -5.87 -1.74
N TYR A 145 -9.99 -5.87 -1.29
CA TYR A 145 -10.39 -6.40 0.01
C TYR A 145 -11.43 -7.50 -0.16
N ARG A 146 -11.47 -8.41 0.80
CA ARG A 146 -12.53 -9.40 0.96
C ARG A 146 -13.73 -8.76 1.64
N SER A 147 -14.84 -9.47 1.69
CA SER A 147 -16.07 -9.01 2.35
C SER A 147 -15.93 -8.78 3.86
N ASP A 148 -14.97 -9.42 4.49
CA ASP A 148 -14.62 -9.25 5.91
C ASP A 148 -13.62 -8.10 6.17
N GLY A 149 -13.23 -7.35 5.12
CA GLY A 149 -12.29 -6.24 5.19
C GLY A 149 -10.82 -6.65 5.18
N THR A 150 -10.51 -7.94 5.14
CA THR A 150 -9.13 -8.41 5.03
C THR A 150 -8.57 -8.26 3.60
N PRO A 151 -7.23 -8.20 3.41
CA PRO A 151 -6.63 -8.12 2.10
C PRO A 151 -7.08 -9.24 1.16
N GLY A 152 -7.56 -8.88 -0.03
CA GLY A 152 -7.92 -9.80 -1.09
C GLY A 152 -6.71 -10.24 -1.90
N TRP A 153 -6.95 -11.11 -2.87
CA TRP A 153 -5.91 -11.64 -3.76
C TRP A 153 -5.20 -10.57 -4.59
N PHE A 154 -5.90 -9.47 -4.90
CA PHE A 154 -5.39 -8.36 -5.70
C PHE A 154 -4.95 -7.16 -4.86
N TYR A 155 -4.84 -7.32 -3.53
CA TYR A 155 -4.50 -6.24 -2.63
C TYR A 155 -3.24 -5.48 -3.08
N GLN A 156 -2.13 -6.19 -3.32
CA GLN A 156 -0.87 -5.55 -3.69
C GLN A 156 -0.97 -4.84 -5.05
N THR A 157 -1.53 -5.52 -6.05
CA THR A 157 -1.74 -4.94 -7.40
C THR A 157 -2.60 -3.68 -7.34
N CYS A 158 -3.71 -3.73 -6.59
CA CYS A 158 -4.61 -2.60 -6.40
C CYS A 158 -3.95 -1.45 -5.64
N SER A 159 -3.25 -1.75 -4.53
CA SER A 159 -2.63 -0.72 -3.69
C SER A 159 -1.55 0.04 -4.44
N ASP A 160 -0.70 -0.65 -5.21
CA ASP A 160 0.34 -0.03 -6.00
C ASP A 160 -0.22 0.80 -7.16
N ALA A 161 -1.29 0.35 -7.80
CA ALA A 161 -1.95 1.08 -8.88
C ALA A 161 -2.66 2.33 -8.36
N ILE A 162 -3.47 2.22 -7.29
CA ILE A 162 -4.16 3.35 -6.65
C ILE A 162 -3.15 4.39 -6.19
N ARG A 163 -2.10 3.98 -5.49
CA ARG A 163 -1.10 4.90 -4.99
C ARG A 163 -0.43 5.71 -6.10
N ARG A 164 0.02 5.07 -7.19
CA ARG A 164 0.62 5.76 -8.34
C ARG A 164 -0.32 6.78 -8.98
N ILE A 165 -1.60 6.42 -9.11
CA ILE A 165 -2.62 7.30 -9.70
C ILE A 165 -2.89 8.48 -8.77
N ASP A 166 -3.09 8.23 -7.48
CA ASP A 166 -3.40 9.28 -6.51
C ASP A 166 -2.23 10.27 -6.32
N GLU A 167 -0.98 9.75 -6.25
CA GLU A 167 0.25 10.56 -6.13
C GLU A 167 0.51 11.42 -7.37
N GLY A 168 0.19 10.93 -8.57
CA GLY A 168 0.40 11.64 -9.84
C GLY A 168 -0.63 12.73 -10.13
N PHE A 169 -1.82 12.64 -9.58
CA PHE A 169 -2.95 13.50 -9.94
C PHE A 169 -2.68 14.99 -9.75
N ARG A 170 -2.29 15.39 -8.55
CA ARG A 170 -2.06 16.81 -8.22
C ARG A 170 -1.02 17.43 -9.14
N SER A 171 0.12 16.79 -9.30
CA SER A 171 1.22 17.31 -10.11
C SER A 171 0.84 17.45 -11.58
N PHE A 172 0.05 16.54 -12.12
CA PHE A 172 -0.46 16.61 -13.48
C PHE A 172 -1.36 17.84 -13.69
N VAL A 173 -2.34 18.04 -12.80
CA VAL A 173 -3.26 19.19 -12.92
C VAL A 173 -2.54 20.52 -12.71
N GLU A 174 -1.68 20.63 -11.70
CA GLU A 174 -0.91 21.84 -11.44
C GLU A 174 0.06 22.19 -12.58
N ALA A 175 0.70 21.20 -13.20
CA ALA A 175 1.57 21.40 -14.36
C ALA A 175 0.77 21.91 -15.56
N GLY A 176 -0.40 21.32 -15.84
CA GLY A 176 -1.28 21.77 -16.95
C GLY A 176 -1.84 23.18 -16.76
N LEU A 177 -2.10 23.60 -15.52
CA LEU A 177 -2.55 24.96 -15.20
C LEU A 177 -1.46 26.02 -15.41
N LYS A 178 -0.18 25.68 -15.28
CA LYS A 178 0.96 26.60 -15.50
C LYS A 178 1.29 26.80 -16.99
N GLN A 179 0.82 25.94 -17.86
CA GLN A 179 1.09 26.00 -19.30
C GLN A 179 0.09 26.87 -20.08
N LYS A 180 -0.92 27.37 -19.43
CA LYS A 180 -1.96 28.27 -19.98
C LYS A 180 -1.81 29.70 -19.44
#